data_ba7133de7065f0009f8b8eae06c7723e
#
_entry.id   ba7133de7065f0009f8b8eae06c7723e
#
_cell.length_a   1.000
_cell.length_b   1.000
_cell.length_c   1.000
_cell.angle_alpha   90.00
_cell.angle_beta   90.00
_cell.angle_gamma   90.00
#
_symmetry.space_group_name_H-M   'P 1'
#
loop_
_entity.id
_entity.type
_entity.pdbx_description
1 polymer ?
#
loop_
_entity_poly.entity_id
_entity_poly.type
_entity_poly.pdbx_seq_one_letter_code
_entity_poly.pdbx_strand_id
1 'polypeptide(L)'
;YKKKYKLVGFEPARNINYIKKGRRIQVFKNYFNYKDFKKKYYNKKAKIITSCAMFYDIAEPIKFIKDIDKMLHNNGIWCVQISYLASMINFNNFYDICHEHLSYYSIETFEKLLKDFNLKCFYAETNSVNGGSIRLYVSRKNSKKFQKKSFLKKFEQLKNIEKKMKLT
;
A
#
# COMPACT_ATOMS: atom_id res chain seq x y z
N TYR A 1 -13.11 -8.21 -13.42
CA TYR A 1 -11.81 -8.87 -13.68
C TYR A 1 -12.02 -10.04 -14.62
N LYS A 2 -11.28 -10.08 -15.74
CA LYS A 2 -11.34 -11.18 -16.73
C LYS A 2 -10.90 -12.50 -16.08
N LYS A 3 -11.45 -13.63 -16.52
CA LYS A 3 -11.23 -15.01 -16.01
C LYS A 3 -9.75 -15.45 -15.85
N LYS A 4 -8.79 -14.65 -16.33
CA LYS A 4 -7.35 -14.96 -16.43
C LYS A 4 -6.55 -14.80 -15.13
N TYR A 5 -7.04 -14.06 -14.12
CA TYR A 5 -6.28 -13.74 -12.93
C TYR A 5 -6.72 -14.55 -11.71
N LYS A 6 -5.76 -14.99 -10.91
CA LYS A 6 -6.01 -15.52 -9.56
C LYS A 6 -6.06 -14.34 -8.61
N LEU A 7 -7.16 -14.22 -7.86
CA LEU A 7 -7.36 -13.19 -6.87
C LEU A 7 -7.19 -13.79 -5.48
N VAL A 8 -6.48 -13.07 -4.63
CA VAL A 8 -6.22 -13.48 -3.24
C VAL A 8 -6.56 -12.31 -2.34
N GLY A 9 -7.33 -12.57 -1.29
CA GLY A 9 -7.64 -11.61 -0.24
C GLY A 9 -7.19 -12.13 1.11
N PHE A 10 -6.87 -11.21 2.00
CA PHE A 10 -6.70 -11.46 3.43
C PHE A 10 -7.75 -10.62 4.15
N GLU A 11 -8.50 -11.25 5.04
CA GLU A 11 -9.59 -10.60 5.74
C GLU A 11 -9.70 -11.23 7.14
N PRO A 12 -9.28 -10.51 8.19
CA PRO A 12 -9.33 -11.02 9.55
C PRO A 12 -10.73 -10.97 10.18
N ALA A 13 -11.64 -10.14 9.66
CA ALA A 13 -12.96 -9.98 10.25
C ALA A 13 -13.77 -11.27 10.13
N ARG A 14 -14.39 -11.68 11.24
CA ARG A 14 -15.13 -12.95 11.36
C ARG A 14 -16.56 -12.86 10.81
N ASN A 15 -17.14 -11.68 10.80
CA ASN A 15 -18.54 -11.40 10.43
C ASN A 15 -18.74 -11.23 8.91
N ILE A 16 -17.69 -11.38 8.10
CA ILE A 16 -17.76 -11.17 6.67
C ILE A 16 -18.08 -12.46 5.93
N ASN A 17 -19.34 -12.61 5.52
CA ASN A 17 -19.84 -13.77 4.77
C ASN A 17 -20.08 -13.51 3.27
N TYR A 18 -19.60 -12.39 2.71
CA TYR A 18 -19.98 -11.96 1.36
C TYR A 18 -19.12 -12.51 0.22
N ILE A 19 -18.25 -13.46 0.46
CA ILE A 19 -17.56 -14.10 -0.64
C ILE A 19 -18.45 -15.20 -1.19
N LYS A 20 -19.44 -14.76 -1.96
CA LYS A 20 -20.37 -15.66 -2.62
C LYS A 20 -19.67 -16.64 -3.56
N LYS A 21 -20.15 -17.89 -3.55
CA LYS A 21 -19.79 -18.96 -4.47
C LYS A 21 -19.73 -18.43 -5.92
N GLY A 22 -18.66 -18.76 -6.65
CA GLY A 22 -18.52 -18.46 -8.07
C GLY A 22 -17.41 -17.48 -8.46
N ARG A 23 -16.82 -16.74 -7.52
CA ARG A 23 -15.64 -15.91 -7.81
C ARG A 23 -14.36 -16.71 -7.56
N ARG A 24 -13.40 -16.64 -8.48
CA ARG A 24 -12.06 -17.24 -8.34
C ARG A 24 -11.18 -16.47 -7.34
N ILE A 25 -11.75 -16.13 -6.19
CA ILE A 25 -11.06 -15.40 -5.13
C ILE A 25 -10.77 -16.39 -4.00
N GLN A 26 -9.50 -16.57 -3.68
CA GLN A 26 -9.06 -17.23 -2.47
C GLN A 26 -8.99 -16.19 -1.36
N VAL A 27 -9.74 -16.39 -0.28
CA VAL A 27 -9.62 -15.54 0.90
C VAL A 27 -9.02 -16.33 2.04
N PHE A 28 -8.02 -15.73 2.68
CA PHE A 28 -7.50 -16.17 3.97
C PHE A 28 -8.22 -15.39 5.06
N LYS A 29 -8.90 -16.08 5.97
CA LYS A 29 -9.52 -15.48 7.16
C LYS A 29 -8.45 -15.21 8.23
N ASN A 30 -7.55 -14.31 7.92
CA ASN A 30 -6.41 -13.97 8.77
C ASN A 30 -5.86 -12.59 8.37
N TYR A 31 -5.05 -12.00 9.24
CA TYR A 31 -4.22 -10.86 8.89
C TYR A 31 -3.27 -11.20 7.74
N PHE A 32 -2.94 -10.18 6.93
CA PHE A 32 -2.00 -10.32 5.83
C PHE A 32 -0.66 -10.88 6.33
N ASN A 33 -0.21 -11.98 5.73
CA ASN A 33 1.08 -12.59 6.04
C ASN A 33 1.62 -13.45 4.89
N TYR A 34 2.94 -13.49 4.76
CA TYR A 34 3.62 -14.28 3.74
C TYR A 34 3.50 -15.80 4.01
N LYS A 35 3.43 -16.22 5.26
CA LYS A 35 3.40 -17.65 5.64
C LYS A 35 2.21 -18.37 4.99
N ASP A 36 1.01 -17.83 5.15
CA ASP A 36 -0.22 -18.41 4.59
C ASP A 36 -0.22 -18.35 3.07
N PHE A 37 0.25 -17.24 2.50
CA PHE A 37 0.41 -17.11 1.06
C PHE A 37 1.37 -18.18 0.51
N LYS A 38 2.56 -18.33 1.08
CA LYS A 38 3.57 -19.31 0.68
C LYS A 38 3.05 -20.74 0.79
N LYS A 39 2.37 -21.07 1.90
CA LYS A 39 1.77 -22.40 2.11
C LYS A 39 0.82 -22.78 0.96
N LYS A 40 0.04 -21.84 0.44
CA LYS A 40 -0.94 -22.08 -0.64
C LYS A 40 -0.33 -21.97 -2.04
N TYR A 41 0.58 -21.03 -2.25
CA TYR A 41 1.08 -20.65 -3.57
C TYR A 41 2.56 -20.96 -3.80
N TYR A 42 3.23 -21.51 -2.79
CA TYR A 42 4.63 -21.95 -2.83
C TYR A 42 5.58 -20.88 -3.40
N ASN A 43 6.12 -21.08 -4.62
CA ASN A 43 7.08 -20.16 -5.25
C ASN A 43 6.43 -19.05 -6.08
N LYS A 44 5.10 -18.91 -6.05
CA LYS A 44 4.44 -17.87 -6.83
C LYS A 44 4.60 -16.51 -6.15
N LYS A 45 4.62 -15.48 -7.00
CA LYS A 45 4.71 -14.08 -6.59
C LYS A 45 3.49 -13.31 -7.09
N ALA A 46 3.10 -12.29 -6.34
CA ALA A 46 2.00 -11.42 -6.72
C ALA A 46 2.49 -10.34 -7.70
N LYS A 47 1.80 -10.19 -8.82
CA LYS A 47 2.09 -9.10 -9.78
C LYS A 47 1.52 -7.76 -9.32
N ILE A 48 0.40 -7.81 -8.61
CA ILE A 48 -0.22 -6.63 -8.02
C ILE A 48 -0.62 -7.00 -6.59
N ILE A 49 -0.23 -6.15 -5.66
CA ILE A 49 -0.71 -6.18 -4.28
C ILE A 49 -1.40 -4.84 -4.04
N THR A 50 -2.54 -4.85 -3.37
CA THR A 50 -3.25 -3.64 -2.97
C THR A 50 -3.51 -3.66 -1.48
N SER A 51 -3.31 -2.54 -0.83
CA SER A 51 -3.73 -2.28 0.55
C SER A 51 -4.34 -0.88 0.60
N CYS A 52 -5.65 -0.82 0.87
CA CYS A 52 -6.40 0.42 0.82
C CYS A 52 -7.06 0.67 2.17
N ALA A 53 -6.84 1.87 2.73
CA ALA A 53 -7.45 2.32 3.98
C ALA A 53 -7.25 1.32 5.13
N MET A 54 -5.99 0.89 5.36
CA MET A 54 -5.67 -0.07 6.42
C MET A 54 -4.21 -0.03 6.89
N PHE A 55 -3.30 0.55 6.10
CA PHE A 55 -1.87 0.50 6.43
C PHE A 55 -1.53 1.37 7.64
N TYR A 56 -2.27 2.45 7.87
CA TYR A 56 -2.12 3.35 9.01
C TYR A 56 -2.66 2.74 10.33
N ASP A 57 -3.43 1.64 10.26
CA ASP A 57 -3.97 0.91 11.41
C ASP A 57 -3.05 -0.26 11.83
N ILE A 58 -1.93 -0.46 11.13
CA ILE A 58 -1.04 -1.59 11.38
C ILE A 58 -0.05 -1.25 12.49
N ALA A 59 -0.07 -2.06 13.56
CA ALA A 59 0.86 -1.91 14.68
C ALA A 59 2.32 -2.27 14.29
N GLU A 60 2.52 -3.18 13.34
CA GLU A 60 3.85 -3.65 12.91
C GLU A 60 4.08 -3.39 11.40
N PRO A 61 4.18 -2.12 10.95
CA PRO A 61 4.30 -1.79 9.51
C PRO A 61 5.55 -2.39 8.87
N ILE A 62 6.66 -2.49 9.57
CA ILE A 62 7.90 -3.11 9.07
C ILE A 62 7.71 -4.59 8.76
N LYS A 63 7.02 -5.33 9.62
CA LYS A 63 6.68 -6.74 9.38
C LYS A 63 5.77 -6.91 8.16
N PHE A 64 4.78 -6.03 8.01
CA PHE A 64 3.91 -6.01 6.85
C PHE A 64 4.71 -5.77 5.55
N ILE A 65 5.60 -4.77 5.54
CA ILE A 65 6.46 -4.46 4.39
C ILE A 65 7.40 -5.64 4.07
N LYS A 66 7.94 -6.30 5.09
CA LYS A 66 8.76 -7.51 4.91
C LYS A 66 7.99 -8.62 4.20
N ASP A 67 6.73 -8.79 4.50
CA ASP A 67 5.88 -9.78 3.85
C ASP A 67 5.50 -9.35 2.42
N ILE A 68 5.23 -8.07 2.18
CA ILE A 68 5.11 -7.49 0.82
C ILE A 68 6.37 -7.78 0.00
N ASP A 69 7.55 -7.49 0.56
CA ASP A 69 8.83 -7.71 -0.11
C ASP A 69 9.03 -9.18 -0.51
N LYS A 70 8.64 -10.13 0.35
CA LYS A 70 8.67 -11.56 0.03
C LYS A 70 7.66 -11.98 -1.03
N MET A 71 6.50 -11.34 -1.08
CA MET A 71 5.38 -11.73 -1.97
C MET A 71 5.45 -11.08 -3.33
N LEU A 72 5.99 -9.85 -3.44
CA LEU A 72 5.95 -9.07 -4.66
C LEU A 72 6.87 -9.66 -5.75
N HIS A 73 6.31 -9.79 -6.95
CA HIS A 73 7.06 -10.20 -8.13
C HIS A 73 8.11 -9.13 -8.52
N ASN A 74 9.19 -9.51 -9.21
CA ASN A 74 10.25 -8.58 -9.64
C ASN A 74 9.72 -7.41 -10.48
N ASN A 75 8.73 -7.66 -11.34
CA ASN A 75 8.01 -6.65 -12.11
C ASN A 75 6.60 -6.38 -11.55
N GLY A 76 6.42 -6.55 -10.25
CA GLY A 76 5.16 -6.32 -9.56
C GLY A 76 5.02 -4.89 -9.04
N ILE A 77 3.81 -4.53 -8.67
CA ILE A 77 3.46 -3.26 -8.05
C ILE A 77 2.72 -3.54 -6.74
N TRP A 78 3.09 -2.85 -5.69
CA TRP A 78 2.28 -2.66 -4.51
C TRP A 78 1.65 -1.28 -4.55
N CYS A 79 0.33 -1.23 -4.56
CA CYS A 79 -0.47 -0.02 -4.51
C CYS A 79 -1.03 0.12 -3.09
N VAL A 80 -0.61 1.15 -2.37
CA VAL A 80 -1.07 1.44 -1.02
C VAL A 80 -1.78 2.79 -0.99
N GLN A 81 -3.01 2.81 -0.50
CA GLN A 81 -3.78 4.03 -0.28
C GLN A 81 -3.95 4.25 1.22
N ILE A 82 -3.59 5.44 1.66
CA ILE A 82 -3.60 5.85 3.07
C ILE A 82 -4.12 7.28 3.21
N SER A 83 -4.60 7.64 4.40
CA SER A 83 -4.83 9.04 4.77
C SER A 83 -3.52 9.81 4.64
N TYR A 84 -3.57 11.00 4.05
CA TYR A 84 -2.39 11.76 3.69
C TYR A 84 -2.16 12.91 4.68
N LEU A 85 -1.07 12.84 5.45
CA LEU A 85 -0.75 13.82 6.47
C LEU A 85 -0.76 15.26 5.95
N ALA A 86 -0.23 15.50 4.73
CA ALA A 86 -0.25 16.83 4.14
C ALA A 86 -1.68 17.33 3.83
N SER A 87 -2.58 16.44 3.42
CA SER A 87 -4.00 16.78 3.22
C SER A 87 -4.71 17.03 4.55
N MET A 88 -4.43 16.21 5.56
CA MET A 88 -5.00 16.38 6.89
C MET A 88 -4.69 17.77 7.46
N ILE A 89 -3.45 18.22 7.34
CA ILE A 89 -3.02 19.54 7.81
C ILE A 89 -3.65 20.66 6.96
N ASN A 90 -3.60 20.54 5.63
CA ASN A 90 -4.12 21.58 4.72
C ASN A 90 -5.63 21.80 4.85
N PHE A 91 -6.39 20.74 5.15
CA PHE A 91 -7.85 20.79 5.24
C PHE A 91 -8.36 20.76 6.67
N ASN A 92 -7.48 20.80 7.67
CA ASN A 92 -7.82 20.70 9.09
C ASN A 92 -8.71 19.49 9.41
N ASN A 93 -8.35 18.32 8.89
CA ASN A 93 -9.13 17.08 9.01
C ASN A 93 -8.95 16.42 10.37
N PHE A 94 -9.45 17.04 11.44
CA PHE A 94 -9.33 16.52 12.82
C PHE A 94 -10.04 15.18 13.03
N TYR A 95 -11.06 14.87 12.25
CA TYR A 95 -11.78 13.60 12.35
C TYR A 95 -10.95 12.38 11.94
N ASP A 96 -9.84 12.58 11.24
CA ASP A 96 -8.88 11.50 10.94
C ASP A 96 -8.04 11.11 12.17
N ILE A 97 -8.08 11.92 13.25
CA ILE A 97 -7.39 11.63 14.50
C ILE A 97 -8.31 10.77 15.37
N CYS A 98 -8.18 9.47 15.24
CA CYS A 98 -8.95 8.47 15.97
C CYS A 98 -8.04 7.34 16.46
N HIS A 99 -8.55 6.54 17.40
CA HIS A 99 -7.77 5.50 18.07
C HIS A 99 -7.41 4.32 17.16
N GLU A 100 -8.11 4.11 16.04
CA GLU A 100 -7.78 3.11 15.04
C GLU A 100 -6.57 3.51 14.20
N HIS A 101 -6.34 4.82 13.99
CA HIS A 101 -5.25 5.31 13.17
C HIS A 101 -3.95 5.40 14.00
N LEU A 102 -3.16 4.34 14.00
CA LEU A 102 -1.93 4.24 14.79
C LEU A 102 -0.79 5.08 14.23
N SER A 103 -0.84 5.47 12.95
CA SER A 103 0.23 6.20 12.28
C SER A 103 -0.29 7.14 11.20
N TYR A 104 0.39 8.27 11.05
CA TYR A 104 0.09 9.26 10.01
C TYR A 104 1.32 9.41 9.11
N TYR A 105 1.12 9.31 7.79
CA TYR A 105 2.23 9.24 6.85
C TYR A 105 2.30 10.44 5.91
N SER A 106 3.51 10.99 5.80
CA SER A 106 3.96 11.73 4.62
C SER A 106 4.59 10.75 3.62
N ILE A 107 4.87 11.20 2.41
CA ILE A 107 5.63 10.40 1.43
C ILE A 107 7.00 10.04 2.00
N GLU A 108 7.68 11.01 2.62
CA GLU A 108 9.02 10.79 3.15
C GLU A 108 9.03 9.80 4.30
N THR A 109 8.10 9.90 5.26
CA THR A 109 8.02 8.95 6.36
C THR A 109 7.70 7.54 5.84
N PHE A 110 6.86 7.43 4.82
CA PHE A 110 6.58 6.15 4.18
C PHE A 110 7.81 5.59 3.43
N GLU A 111 8.58 6.43 2.72
CA GLU A 111 9.83 6.01 2.06
C GLU A 111 10.89 5.54 3.07
N LYS A 112 10.97 6.18 4.25
CA LYS A 112 11.87 5.73 5.34
C LYS A 112 11.57 4.29 5.77
N LEU A 113 10.29 3.87 5.80
CA LEU A 113 9.93 2.48 6.10
C LEU A 113 10.40 1.50 5.03
N LEU A 114 10.55 1.95 3.77
CA LEU A 114 11.02 1.10 2.67
C LEU A 114 12.54 0.96 2.59
N LYS A 115 13.30 1.75 3.37
CA LYS A 115 14.76 1.90 3.22
C LYS A 115 15.51 0.57 3.23
N ASP A 116 15.15 -0.32 4.16
CA ASP A 116 15.84 -1.59 4.39
C ASP A 116 15.33 -2.74 3.49
N PHE A 117 14.42 -2.42 2.57
CA PHE A 117 13.84 -3.39 1.64
C PHE A 117 14.25 -3.08 0.20
N ASN A 118 14.17 -4.09 -0.67
CA ASN A 118 14.36 -3.89 -2.10
C ASN A 118 13.11 -3.28 -2.76
N LEU A 119 12.56 -2.24 -2.13
CA LEU A 119 11.32 -1.55 -2.52
C LEU A 119 11.58 -0.04 -2.61
N LYS A 120 10.88 0.61 -3.55
CA LYS A 120 10.87 2.08 -3.69
C LYS A 120 9.53 2.57 -4.20
N CYS A 121 9.12 3.75 -3.77
CA CYS A 121 8.07 4.49 -4.44
C CYS A 121 8.56 5.00 -5.80
N PHE A 122 7.70 4.94 -6.81
CA PHE A 122 8.01 5.47 -8.14
C PHE A 122 6.93 6.44 -8.65
N TYR A 123 5.76 6.45 -8.00
CA TYR A 123 4.67 7.32 -8.36
C TYR A 123 3.72 7.51 -7.17
N ALA A 124 3.10 8.66 -7.10
CA ALA A 124 2.03 8.94 -6.15
C ALA A 124 0.94 9.81 -6.80
N GLU A 125 -0.26 9.68 -6.28
CA GLU A 125 -1.41 10.54 -6.64
C GLU A 125 -2.29 10.78 -5.43
N THR A 126 -2.81 11.98 -5.31
CA THR A 126 -3.79 12.34 -4.28
C THR A 126 -5.20 12.15 -4.79
N ASN A 127 -6.15 11.93 -3.90
CA ASN A 127 -7.57 11.86 -4.19
C ASN A 127 -8.38 12.37 -2.98
N SER A 128 -9.68 12.58 -3.16
CA SER A 128 -10.57 13.14 -2.14
C SER A 128 -11.18 12.10 -1.18
N VAL A 129 -10.81 10.84 -1.30
CA VAL A 129 -11.35 9.79 -0.42
C VAL A 129 -10.91 10.07 1.03
N ASN A 130 -11.86 9.92 1.97
CA ASN A 130 -11.64 10.16 3.40
C ASN A 130 -11.00 11.53 3.70
N GLY A 131 -11.51 12.60 3.05
CA GLY A 131 -11.01 13.96 3.28
C GLY A 131 -9.64 14.27 2.67
N GLY A 132 -9.02 13.34 1.97
CA GLY A 132 -7.74 13.50 1.30
C GLY A 132 -6.79 12.36 1.56
N SER A 133 -6.74 11.44 0.61
CA SER A 133 -5.83 10.30 0.64
C SER A 133 -4.71 10.45 -0.38
N ILE A 134 -3.61 9.75 -0.12
CA ILE A 134 -2.56 9.53 -1.10
C ILE A 134 -2.53 8.07 -1.49
N ARG A 135 -2.36 7.81 -2.77
CA ARG A 135 -2.08 6.48 -3.30
C ARG A 135 -0.64 6.43 -3.76
N LEU A 136 0.14 5.58 -3.10
CA LEU A 136 1.55 5.36 -3.38
C LEU A 136 1.72 4.08 -4.18
N TYR A 137 2.57 4.13 -5.19
CA TYR A 137 2.90 2.99 -6.04
C TYR A 137 4.34 2.59 -5.83
N VAL A 138 4.52 1.38 -5.32
CA VAL A 138 5.80 0.82 -4.90
C VAL A 138 6.20 -0.32 -5.84
N SER A 139 7.46 -0.37 -6.22
CA SER A 139 8.05 -1.44 -7.03
C SER A 139 9.39 -1.88 -6.45
N ARG A 140 9.99 -2.90 -7.04
CA ARG A 140 11.40 -3.26 -6.77
C ARG A 140 12.33 -2.13 -7.16
N LYS A 141 13.36 -1.85 -6.35
CA LYS A 141 14.41 -0.85 -6.65
C LYS A 141 15.01 -1.08 -8.02
N ASN A 142 15.25 -2.32 -8.41
CA ASN A 142 15.88 -2.72 -9.67
C ASN A 142 14.90 -2.82 -10.86
N SER A 143 13.61 -2.56 -10.68
CA SER A 143 12.63 -2.63 -11.76
C SER A 143 12.75 -1.42 -12.69
N LYS A 144 13.17 -1.65 -13.93
CA LYS A 144 13.22 -0.61 -14.98
C LYS A 144 11.84 -0.30 -15.58
N LYS A 145 10.84 -1.17 -15.35
CA LYS A 145 9.52 -1.11 -15.99
C LYS A 145 8.74 0.17 -15.64
N PHE A 146 8.95 0.73 -14.46
CA PHE A 146 8.12 1.82 -13.93
C PHE A 146 8.88 3.15 -13.83
N GLN A 147 10.07 3.26 -14.46
CA GLN A 147 10.92 4.46 -14.42
C GLN A 147 10.56 5.47 -15.53
N LYS A 148 9.27 5.76 -15.74
CA LYS A 148 8.85 6.79 -16.68
C LYS A 148 9.11 8.18 -16.09
N LYS A 149 9.74 9.07 -16.88
CA LYS A 149 10.06 10.46 -16.46
C LYS A 149 8.85 11.23 -15.95
N SER A 150 7.66 11.03 -16.55
CA SER A 150 6.41 11.67 -16.12
C SER A 150 5.97 11.24 -14.71
N PHE A 151 6.15 9.98 -14.35
CA PHE A 151 5.82 9.48 -13.02
C PHE A 151 6.75 10.07 -11.96
N LEU A 152 8.06 10.07 -12.25
CA LEU A 152 9.07 10.63 -11.35
C LEU A 152 8.84 12.13 -11.13
N LYS A 153 8.55 12.89 -12.20
CA LYS A 153 8.27 14.34 -12.09
C LYS A 153 7.09 14.63 -11.16
N LYS A 154 5.97 13.91 -11.32
CA LYS A 154 4.80 14.11 -10.46
C LYS A 154 5.08 13.71 -9.01
N PHE A 155 5.83 12.64 -8.80
CA PHE A 155 6.24 12.19 -7.48
C PHE A 155 7.11 13.23 -6.76
N GLU A 156 8.12 13.77 -7.45
CA GLU A 156 8.97 14.83 -6.91
C GLU A 156 8.19 16.14 -6.61
N GLN A 157 7.19 16.48 -7.43
CA GLN A 157 6.33 17.62 -7.15
C GLN A 157 5.61 17.48 -5.81
N LEU A 158 5.06 16.31 -5.50
CA LEU A 158 4.41 16.04 -4.20
C LEU A 158 5.41 16.11 -3.05
N LYS A 159 6.60 15.55 -3.19
CA LYS A 159 7.67 15.65 -2.17
C LYS A 159 8.08 17.10 -1.90
N ASN A 160 8.15 17.93 -2.94
CA ASN A 160 8.46 19.36 -2.78
C ASN A 160 7.35 20.11 -2.04
N ILE A 161 6.09 19.70 -2.16
CA ILE A 161 5.00 20.26 -1.34
C ILE A 161 5.22 19.90 0.12
N GLU A 162 5.52 18.64 0.44
CA GLU A 162 5.81 18.21 1.82
C GLU A 162 7.00 18.97 2.44
N LYS A 163 8.08 19.18 1.66
CA LYS A 163 9.23 19.99 2.12
C LYS A 163 8.83 21.42 2.48
N LYS A 164 8.00 22.07 1.64
CA LYS A 164 7.49 23.42 1.95
C LYS A 164 6.64 23.44 3.22
N MET A 165 5.94 22.34 3.50
CA MET A 165 5.13 22.17 4.72
C MET A 165 5.97 21.72 5.94
N LYS A 166 7.27 21.51 5.78
CA LYS A 166 8.19 21.01 6.84
C LYS A 166 7.77 19.64 7.39
N LEU A 167 7.27 18.74 6.53
CA LEU A 167 6.87 17.37 6.87
C LEU A 167 7.98 16.33 6.60
N THR A 168 9.21 16.78 6.48
CA THR A 168 10.40 15.95 6.17
C THR A 168 11.32 15.88 7.38
#